data_4f68f9aa8931f5551b2381ce7aee3223
#
_entry.id   4f68f9aa8931f5551b2381ce7aee3223
#
_cell.length_a   1.000
_cell.length_b   1.000
_cell.length_c   1.000
_cell.angle_alpha   90.00
_cell.angle_beta   90.00
_cell.angle_gamma   90.00
#
_symmetry.space_group_name_H-M   'P 1'
#
loop_
_entity.id
_entity.type
_entity.pdbx_description
1 polymer ?
#
loop_
_entity_poly.entity_id
_entity_poly.type
_entity_poly.pdbx_seq_one_letter_code
_entity_poly.pdbx_strand_id
1 'polypeptide(L)'
;TESLPIDQVESARQTRRPGSTVPVGEIDYSLVTDGLEAERDQGITIDVAYRHLYLPSGRRAILADAPGHVQYTRNMAVAASTADVAILLADAGRGTRDQTHRHLAVCALMGVRHVVLAVNKMDAVGYRQATYDEIVDEIRVSAAAHGVDDVVAIPVSALTGANVVTASDEMVWYRGPTLLAALDSLVLPSEAQAGLRLPVQTIIRAEGFRGYGGIVASGTVQAGSKVKVADSGQTAVVSRIVSLVGDESAEVDAVSAGFSVALELDRDLDITRGDVLSDVDDAPVPADRFAADVVWMAEQPLAPGRSYTLRAGPLEVPATVTRIRHRLDVTDGTELAARTLEMNDVGRIELATNRMVPLDQYQRSHDTGGFVLVDRVSGDSLAAGLTRFSLRRSANVTEHHFGIDREAREALNGTRARVLWFTGLSGSGKSSVANEVERQLFAHGIRSYILDGDSVRHGLTKDLGFTPADRAENVRRVAEVARLMMDAGIVVLVCLVSPFRTDRRAARALFDEQDFLEVFVDTPLDVCIARDPKGLYAKAREGKIPNMSGLGQEYEAPSHPDVYLDGELPVTDNATTVLSELGLD
;
A
#
# COMPACT_ATOMS: atom_id res chain seq x y z
N THR A 1 29.71 2.06 26.87
CA THR A 1 30.91 2.82 26.46
C THR A 1 32.00 1.95 25.85
N GLU A 2 32.09 0.68 26.20
CA GLU A 2 33.12 -0.24 25.66
C GLU A 2 32.91 -0.63 24.19
N SER A 3 31.72 -0.40 23.64
CA SER A 3 31.36 -0.73 22.23
C SER A 3 31.37 0.45 21.27
N LEU A 4 31.65 1.68 21.74
CA LEU A 4 31.65 2.88 20.91
C LEU A 4 33.10 3.27 20.53
N PRO A 5 33.33 3.73 19.29
CA PRO A 5 34.62 4.32 18.89
C PRO A 5 35.01 5.49 19.80
N ILE A 6 36.27 5.56 20.18
CA ILE A 6 36.79 6.55 21.15
C ILE A 6 36.57 7.98 20.66
N ASP A 7 36.70 8.24 19.36
CA ASP A 7 36.43 9.51 18.70
C ASP A 7 34.98 9.97 18.81
N GLN A 8 34.01 9.04 18.73
CA GLN A 8 32.59 9.37 18.92
C GLN A 8 32.28 9.69 20.39
N VAL A 9 32.89 8.98 21.33
CA VAL A 9 32.73 9.25 22.77
C VAL A 9 33.35 10.61 23.14
N GLU A 10 34.53 10.96 22.60
CA GLU A 10 35.15 12.26 22.83
C GLU A 10 34.36 13.40 22.20
N SER A 11 33.85 13.22 20.98
CA SER A 11 32.99 14.18 20.32
C SER A 11 31.69 14.42 21.11
N ALA A 12 31.04 13.35 21.62
CA ALA A 12 29.83 13.43 22.43
C ALA A 12 30.06 14.06 23.82
N ARG A 13 31.30 14.13 24.31
CA ARG A 13 31.66 14.88 25.52
C ARG A 13 31.85 16.37 25.30
N GLN A 14 32.30 16.76 24.09
CA GLN A 14 32.65 18.13 23.75
C GLN A 14 31.51 18.90 23.08
N THR A 15 30.68 18.20 22.32
CA THR A 15 29.54 18.78 21.58
C THR A 15 28.24 18.58 22.39
N ARG A 16 27.29 19.49 22.24
CA ARG A 16 25.99 19.42 22.93
C ARG A 16 24.85 19.70 21.97
N ARG A 17 23.76 19.00 22.22
CA ARG A 17 22.48 19.25 21.57
C ARG A 17 21.86 20.55 22.11
N PRO A 18 21.26 21.41 21.29
CA PRO A 18 20.49 22.54 21.76
C PRO A 18 19.38 22.05 22.73
N GLY A 19 19.37 22.60 23.96
CA GLY A 19 18.42 22.19 25.01
C GLY A 19 18.79 20.93 25.80
N SER A 20 19.99 20.35 25.61
CA SER A 20 20.49 19.23 26.41
C SER A 20 20.61 19.63 27.89
N THR A 21 20.08 18.76 28.78
CA THR A 21 20.18 18.90 30.25
C THR A 21 21.39 18.14 30.81
N VAL A 22 22.19 17.51 29.99
CA VAL A 22 23.37 16.75 30.39
C VAL A 22 24.46 17.69 30.92
N PRO A 23 25.08 17.47 32.10
CA PRO A 23 26.13 18.31 32.69
C PRO A 23 27.39 18.42 31.82
N VAL A 24 28.15 19.53 31.96
CA VAL A 24 29.40 19.75 31.18
C VAL A 24 30.43 18.69 31.56
N GLY A 25 30.96 17.97 30.55
CA GLY A 25 31.93 16.89 30.75
C GLY A 25 31.35 15.49 30.78
N GLU A 26 30.02 15.36 30.85
CA GLU A 26 29.34 14.08 30.67
C GLU A 26 29.01 13.80 29.21
N ILE A 27 28.84 12.52 28.86
CA ILE A 27 28.54 12.12 27.48
C ILE A 27 27.06 12.39 27.19
N ASP A 28 26.80 13.21 26.16
CA ASP A 28 25.46 13.30 25.59
C ASP A 28 25.25 12.16 24.60
N TYR A 29 24.61 11.08 25.08
CA TYR A 29 24.37 9.88 24.27
C TYR A 29 23.46 10.12 23.07
N SER A 30 22.65 11.17 23.07
CA SER A 30 21.81 11.52 21.91
C SER A 30 22.67 11.85 20.68
N LEU A 31 23.85 12.42 20.86
CA LEU A 31 24.79 12.71 19.79
C LEU A 31 25.45 11.46 19.18
N VAL A 32 25.31 10.33 19.85
CA VAL A 32 25.80 9.05 19.34
C VAL A 32 24.80 8.40 18.39
N THR A 33 23.50 8.61 18.62
CA THR A 33 22.41 8.08 17.77
C THR A 33 22.04 9.02 16.64
N ASP A 34 22.09 10.34 16.87
CA ASP A 34 21.70 11.36 15.90
C ASP A 34 22.77 11.56 14.81
N GLY A 35 22.56 10.96 13.66
CA GLY A 35 23.48 10.99 12.51
C GLY A 35 23.35 12.23 11.64
N LEU A 36 22.15 12.84 11.56
CA LEU A 36 21.84 13.96 10.68
C LEU A 36 22.12 15.31 11.34
N GLU A 37 22.61 16.26 10.55
CA GLU A 37 22.83 17.65 10.99
C GLU A 37 21.50 18.29 11.43
N ALA A 38 20.42 18.04 10.68
CA ALA A 38 19.07 18.51 11.00
C ALA A 38 18.53 17.97 12.35
N GLU A 39 18.88 16.75 12.76
CA GLU A 39 18.53 16.18 14.07
C GLU A 39 19.22 16.93 15.20
N ARG A 40 20.49 17.26 14.99
CA ARG A 40 21.32 18.02 15.95
C ARG A 40 20.79 19.45 16.13
N ASP A 41 20.38 20.10 15.03
CA ASP A 41 19.86 21.46 15.05
C ASP A 41 18.47 21.56 15.66
N GLN A 42 17.58 20.62 15.35
CA GLN A 42 16.19 20.63 15.83
C GLN A 42 16.03 19.96 17.20
N GLY A 43 16.99 19.17 17.62
CA GLY A 43 16.96 18.46 18.89
C GLY A 43 15.92 17.32 18.93
N ILE A 44 15.55 16.75 17.78
CA ILE A 44 14.62 15.64 17.62
C ILE A 44 15.20 14.59 16.67
N THR A 45 14.89 13.32 16.90
CA THR A 45 15.19 12.24 15.96
C THR A 45 14.29 12.35 14.74
N ILE A 46 14.85 12.33 13.54
CA ILE A 46 14.15 12.45 12.25
C ILE A 46 14.12 11.11 11.51
N ASP A 47 15.26 10.43 11.45
CA ASP A 47 15.43 9.16 10.78
C ASP A 47 15.72 8.02 11.76
N VAL A 48 15.69 6.77 11.28
CA VAL A 48 15.95 5.60 12.11
C VAL A 48 17.46 5.35 12.21
N ALA A 49 17.98 5.35 13.42
CA ALA A 49 19.37 5.00 13.67
C ALA A 49 19.49 3.57 14.22
N TYR A 50 20.34 2.75 13.60
CA TYR A 50 20.56 1.37 14.01
C TYR A 50 21.89 1.23 14.76
N ARG A 51 21.87 0.56 15.91
CA ARG A 51 23.05 0.27 16.73
C ARG A 51 23.08 -1.20 17.14
N HIS A 52 24.25 -1.81 17.02
CA HIS A 52 24.49 -3.16 17.52
C HIS A 52 24.84 -3.12 19.00
N LEU A 53 24.25 -4.02 19.76
CA LEU A 53 24.57 -4.23 21.16
C LEU A 53 24.63 -5.74 21.47
N TYR A 54 25.39 -6.09 22.50
CA TYR A 54 25.46 -7.45 23.02
C TYR A 54 24.77 -7.47 24.39
N LEU A 55 23.81 -8.37 24.51
CA LEU A 55 23.14 -8.63 25.80
C LEU A 55 24.04 -9.46 26.71
N PRO A 56 23.80 -9.48 28.05
CA PRO A 56 24.61 -10.22 28.97
C PRO A 56 24.75 -11.71 28.65
N SER A 57 23.73 -12.33 28.07
CA SER A 57 23.75 -13.71 27.59
C SER A 57 24.68 -13.96 26.40
N GLY A 58 25.28 -12.93 25.83
CA GLY A 58 26.03 -12.98 24.56
C GLY A 58 25.15 -12.88 23.31
N ARG A 59 23.83 -12.77 23.47
CA ARG A 59 22.91 -12.54 22.35
C ARG A 59 23.21 -11.19 21.69
N ARG A 60 23.26 -11.18 20.37
CA ARG A 60 23.40 -9.96 19.58
C ARG A 60 22.00 -9.35 19.34
N ALA A 61 21.87 -8.06 19.61
CA ALA A 61 20.66 -7.31 19.35
C ALA A 61 20.97 -6.07 18.50
N ILE A 62 19.98 -5.62 17.73
CA ILE A 62 20.03 -4.39 16.97
C ILE A 62 19.00 -3.45 17.57
N LEU A 63 19.46 -2.33 18.12
CA LEU A 63 18.60 -1.26 18.60
C LEU A 63 18.30 -0.30 17.44
N ALA A 64 17.01 -0.16 17.11
CA ALA A 64 16.52 0.86 16.18
C ALA A 64 15.98 2.04 16.99
N ASP A 65 16.68 3.18 16.95
CA ASP A 65 16.20 4.43 17.54
C ASP A 65 15.27 5.13 16.52
N ALA A 66 13.98 5.14 16.83
CA ALA A 66 12.93 5.62 15.94
C ALA A 66 12.40 6.98 16.37
N PRO A 67 12.09 7.90 15.42
CA PRO A 67 11.58 9.22 15.74
C PRO A 67 10.22 9.15 16.44
N GLY A 68 10.07 9.95 17.49
CA GLY A 68 8.83 10.05 18.24
C GLY A 68 7.85 11.13 17.76
N HIS A 69 8.20 11.97 16.79
CA HIS A 69 7.37 13.10 16.36
C HIS A 69 6.33 12.67 15.29
N VAL A 70 5.13 13.22 15.35
CA VAL A 70 4.00 12.85 14.46
C VAL A 70 4.36 12.95 12.96
N GLN A 71 5.18 13.93 12.58
CA GLN A 71 5.63 14.12 11.20
C GLN A 71 6.50 12.97 10.67
N TYR A 72 7.10 12.17 11.55
CA TYR A 72 8.03 11.09 11.22
C TYR A 72 7.45 9.69 11.50
N THR A 73 6.14 9.56 11.61
CA THR A 73 5.45 8.27 11.81
C THR A 73 5.85 7.23 10.75
N ARG A 74 6.18 7.67 9.53
CA ARG A 74 6.70 6.80 8.46
C ARG A 74 7.98 6.07 8.90
N ASN A 75 8.96 6.80 9.43
CA ASN A 75 10.23 6.22 9.83
C ASN A 75 10.06 5.29 11.05
N MET A 76 9.18 5.67 11.97
CA MET A 76 8.79 4.81 13.10
C MET A 76 8.12 3.51 12.62
N ALA A 77 7.21 3.56 11.64
CA ALA A 77 6.59 2.37 11.09
C ALA A 77 7.60 1.44 10.38
N VAL A 78 8.60 2.01 9.70
CA VAL A 78 9.71 1.24 9.09
C VAL A 78 10.53 0.53 10.17
N ALA A 79 10.89 1.20 11.26
CA ALA A 79 11.59 0.57 12.37
C ALA A 79 10.76 -0.55 13.02
N ALA A 80 9.47 -0.30 13.25
CA ALA A 80 8.56 -1.27 13.86
C ALA A 80 8.34 -2.51 12.97
N SER A 81 8.36 -2.37 11.64
CA SER A 81 8.13 -3.50 10.71
C SER A 81 9.22 -4.58 10.73
N THR A 82 10.40 -4.26 11.29
CA THR A 82 11.54 -5.18 11.41
C THR A 82 11.89 -5.49 12.85
N ALA A 83 11.10 -4.99 13.82
CA ALA A 83 11.39 -5.14 15.24
C ALA A 83 10.64 -6.33 15.84
N ASP A 84 11.36 -7.16 16.61
CA ASP A 84 10.78 -8.23 17.42
C ASP A 84 10.16 -7.70 18.71
N VAL A 85 10.71 -6.61 19.24
CA VAL A 85 10.37 -6.00 20.53
C VAL A 85 10.30 -4.49 20.39
N ALA A 86 9.28 -3.86 20.98
CA ALA A 86 9.23 -2.41 21.11
C ALA A 86 9.55 -1.98 22.54
N ILE A 87 10.47 -1.03 22.69
CA ILE A 87 10.67 -0.31 23.96
C ILE A 87 9.89 1.00 23.87
N LEU A 88 8.76 1.05 24.57
CA LEU A 88 7.90 2.22 24.60
C LEU A 88 8.27 3.08 25.82
N LEU A 89 8.61 4.36 25.59
CA LEU A 89 8.95 5.28 26.66
C LEU A 89 7.75 6.14 27.06
N ALA A 90 7.42 6.16 28.35
CA ALA A 90 6.45 7.07 28.95
C ALA A 90 7.15 8.01 29.96
N ASP A 91 6.86 9.30 29.93
CA ASP A 91 7.40 10.30 30.88
C ASP A 91 6.54 10.32 32.14
N ALA A 92 7.08 9.88 33.27
CA ALA A 92 6.37 9.82 34.55
C ALA A 92 5.80 11.17 35.00
N GLY A 93 6.44 12.29 34.62
CA GLY A 93 5.97 13.63 34.96
C GLY A 93 4.85 14.16 34.09
N ARG A 94 4.63 13.53 32.91
CA ARG A 94 3.65 13.98 31.93
C ARG A 94 2.53 12.98 31.65
N GLY A 95 2.67 11.75 32.17
CA GLY A 95 1.74 10.65 31.90
C GLY A 95 1.78 10.15 30.46
N THR A 96 0.75 9.41 30.10
CA THR A 96 0.53 8.94 28.73
C THR A 96 0.01 10.08 27.84
N ARG A 97 0.27 9.98 26.54
CA ARG A 97 -0.16 10.95 25.53
C ARG A 97 -0.71 10.21 24.32
N ASP A 98 -1.52 10.88 23.53
CA ASP A 98 -2.04 10.34 22.24
C ASP A 98 -0.94 9.74 21.38
N GLN A 99 0.27 10.31 21.43
CA GLN A 99 1.42 9.83 20.70
C GLN A 99 1.93 8.49 21.23
N THR A 100 1.89 8.25 22.55
CA THR A 100 2.28 6.97 23.14
C THR A 100 1.33 5.85 22.67
N HIS A 101 0.02 6.12 22.66
CA HIS A 101 -0.99 5.19 22.16
C HIS A 101 -0.83 4.93 20.66
N ARG A 102 -0.53 5.98 19.87
CA ARG A 102 -0.26 5.84 18.43
C ARG A 102 0.95 4.96 18.17
N HIS A 103 2.04 5.16 18.90
CA HIS A 103 3.24 4.33 18.75
C HIS A 103 2.94 2.87 19.09
N LEU A 104 2.20 2.62 20.16
CA LEU A 104 1.75 1.28 20.53
C LEU A 104 0.89 0.65 19.43
N ALA A 105 -0.10 1.38 18.93
CA ALA A 105 -0.99 0.94 17.86
C ALA A 105 -0.22 0.60 16.57
N VAL A 106 0.75 1.44 16.18
CA VAL A 106 1.59 1.19 14.99
C VAL A 106 2.50 -0.02 15.22
N CYS A 107 3.14 -0.16 16.38
CA CYS A 107 3.94 -1.34 16.71
C CYS A 107 3.09 -2.62 16.65
N ALA A 108 1.92 -2.62 17.28
CA ALA A 108 0.99 -3.75 17.26
C ALA A 108 0.53 -4.09 15.83
N LEU A 109 0.24 -3.08 15.02
CA LEU A 109 -0.14 -3.23 13.62
C LEU A 109 0.99 -3.87 12.81
N MET A 110 2.24 -3.42 13.01
CA MET A 110 3.44 -3.98 12.36
C MET A 110 3.83 -5.37 12.87
N GLY A 111 3.06 -5.96 13.78
CA GLY A 111 3.25 -7.33 14.25
C GLY A 111 4.10 -7.46 15.51
N VAL A 112 4.57 -6.36 16.10
CA VAL A 112 5.32 -6.41 17.37
C VAL A 112 4.37 -6.84 18.49
N ARG A 113 4.67 -7.97 19.12
CA ARG A 113 3.86 -8.57 20.20
C ARG A 113 4.46 -8.39 21.57
N HIS A 114 5.77 -8.19 21.66
CA HIS A 114 6.48 -7.97 22.91
C HIS A 114 6.75 -6.48 23.11
N VAL A 115 6.17 -5.91 24.15
CA VAL A 115 6.33 -4.49 24.47
C VAL A 115 6.97 -4.34 25.85
N VAL A 116 8.09 -3.64 25.90
CA VAL A 116 8.70 -3.21 27.16
C VAL A 116 8.33 -1.75 27.39
N LEU A 117 7.46 -1.48 28.34
CA LEU A 117 7.09 -0.12 28.74
C LEU A 117 8.10 0.42 29.75
N ALA A 118 8.96 1.32 29.34
CA ALA A 118 9.88 2.03 30.23
C ALA A 118 9.22 3.33 30.73
N VAL A 119 8.73 3.34 31.96
CA VAL A 119 8.20 4.55 32.62
C VAL A 119 9.40 5.34 33.13
N ASN A 120 9.83 6.31 32.31
CA ASN A 120 11.06 7.07 32.52
C ASN A 120 10.84 8.36 33.32
N LYS A 121 11.94 8.94 33.81
CA LYS A 121 11.98 10.13 34.66
C LYS A 121 11.28 9.92 36.03
N MET A 122 11.39 8.72 36.57
CA MET A 122 10.86 8.42 37.91
C MET A 122 11.49 9.31 39.01
N ASP A 123 12.73 9.77 38.81
CA ASP A 123 13.41 10.76 39.64
C ASP A 123 12.64 12.08 39.74
N ALA A 124 12.07 12.57 38.64
CA ALA A 124 11.32 13.81 38.59
C ALA A 124 10.00 13.78 39.38
N VAL A 125 9.46 12.58 39.64
CA VAL A 125 8.23 12.38 40.42
C VAL A 125 8.49 11.76 41.79
N GLY A 126 9.75 11.76 42.23
CA GLY A 126 10.16 11.22 43.55
C GLY A 126 9.93 9.72 43.68
N TYR A 127 10.10 8.97 42.59
CA TYR A 127 10.00 7.51 42.52
C TYR A 127 8.69 6.90 43.04
N ARG A 128 7.57 7.69 42.87
CA ARG A 128 6.25 7.32 43.41
C ARG A 128 5.63 6.15 42.65
N GLN A 129 5.29 5.09 43.37
CA GLN A 129 4.64 3.90 42.83
C GLN A 129 3.29 4.22 42.17
N ALA A 130 2.44 5.05 42.81
CA ALA A 130 1.11 5.38 42.28
C ALA A 130 1.17 5.99 40.87
N THR A 131 2.15 6.85 40.59
CA THR A 131 2.33 7.44 39.26
C THR A 131 2.72 6.37 38.22
N TYR A 132 3.54 5.41 38.62
CA TYR A 132 3.89 4.26 37.77
C TYR A 132 2.67 3.39 37.49
N ASP A 133 1.92 3.01 38.52
CA ASP A 133 0.75 2.13 38.40
C ASP A 133 -0.30 2.73 37.46
N GLU A 134 -0.62 4.03 37.58
CA GLU A 134 -1.56 4.75 36.71
C GLU A 134 -1.16 4.66 35.21
N ILE A 135 0.12 4.90 34.90
CA ILE A 135 0.62 4.85 33.52
C ILE A 135 0.59 3.42 32.99
N VAL A 136 0.96 2.44 33.81
CA VAL A 136 0.98 1.03 33.41
C VAL A 136 -0.43 0.53 33.13
N ASP A 137 -1.40 0.86 33.98
CA ASP A 137 -2.79 0.42 33.80
C ASP A 137 -3.39 0.97 32.51
N GLU A 138 -3.15 2.26 32.22
CA GLU A 138 -3.64 2.92 31.01
C GLU A 138 -3.02 2.28 29.74
N ILE A 139 -1.70 2.07 29.72
CA ILE A 139 -1.03 1.45 28.57
C ILE A 139 -1.44 -0.02 28.39
N ARG A 140 -1.67 -0.78 29.46
CA ARG A 140 -2.15 -2.16 29.35
C ARG A 140 -3.54 -2.26 28.75
N VAL A 141 -4.44 -1.33 29.10
CA VAL A 141 -5.77 -1.26 28.49
C VAL A 141 -5.66 -0.99 26.99
N SER A 142 -4.83 -0.01 26.61
CA SER A 142 -4.59 0.30 25.21
C SER A 142 -3.91 -0.85 24.46
N ALA A 143 -2.94 -1.52 25.07
CA ALA A 143 -2.23 -2.67 24.49
C ALA A 143 -3.18 -3.83 24.20
N ALA A 144 -4.03 -4.18 25.16
CA ALA A 144 -5.05 -5.22 25.00
C ALA A 144 -6.03 -4.91 23.86
N ALA A 145 -6.44 -3.63 23.70
CA ALA A 145 -7.31 -3.19 22.60
C ALA A 145 -6.66 -3.40 21.22
N HIS A 146 -5.33 -3.38 21.13
CA HIS A 146 -4.55 -3.65 19.91
C HIS A 146 -4.03 -5.10 19.82
N GLY A 147 -4.44 -6.00 20.72
CA GLY A 147 -4.03 -7.41 20.73
C GLY A 147 -2.58 -7.63 21.14
N VAL A 148 -2.04 -6.78 21.99
CA VAL A 148 -0.73 -6.93 22.63
C VAL A 148 -0.97 -7.29 24.10
N ASP A 149 -0.78 -8.56 24.44
CA ASP A 149 -1.03 -9.08 25.79
C ASP A 149 0.24 -9.11 26.64
N ASP A 150 1.42 -9.09 26.03
CA ASP A 150 2.71 -9.15 26.70
C ASP A 150 3.35 -7.77 26.84
N VAL A 151 3.03 -7.08 27.94
CA VAL A 151 3.60 -5.78 28.29
C VAL A 151 4.38 -5.88 29.59
N VAL A 152 5.73 -5.84 29.48
CA VAL A 152 6.65 -5.79 30.61
C VAL A 152 6.88 -4.32 30.99
N ALA A 153 6.31 -3.87 32.10
CA ALA A 153 6.47 -2.49 32.55
C ALA A 153 7.60 -2.34 33.57
N ILE A 154 8.46 -1.34 33.37
CA ILE A 154 9.66 -1.12 34.16
C ILE A 154 9.76 0.38 34.53
N PRO A 155 9.77 0.74 35.82
CA PRO A 155 10.02 2.12 36.24
C PRO A 155 11.52 2.39 36.13
N VAL A 156 11.90 3.44 35.37
CA VAL A 156 13.31 3.76 35.13
C VAL A 156 13.60 5.25 35.35
N SER A 157 14.85 5.56 35.65
CA SER A 157 15.40 6.90 35.46
C SER A 157 16.62 6.77 34.54
N ALA A 158 16.49 7.23 33.32
CA ALA A 158 17.62 7.24 32.38
C ALA A 158 18.71 8.21 32.84
N LEU A 159 18.37 9.25 33.61
CA LEU A 159 19.31 10.23 34.17
C LEU A 159 20.23 9.59 35.20
N THR A 160 19.67 8.82 36.14
CA THR A 160 20.43 8.18 37.25
C THR A 160 20.87 6.76 36.94
N GLY A 161 20.36 6.14 35.88
CA GLY A 161 20.58 4.73 35.52
C GLY A 161 19.74 3.75 36.33
N ALA A 162 18.81 4.25 37.16
CA ALA A 162 17.97 3.42 38.02
C ALA A 162 17.10 2.46 37.20
N ASN A 163 17.15 1.16 37.50
CA ASN A 163 16.48 0.04 36.81
C ASN A 163 16.78 -0.09 35.32
N VAL A 164 17.83 0.56 34.81
CA VAL A 164 18.27 0.36 33.41
C VAL A 164 19.15 -0.89 33.34
N VAL A 165 20.27 -0.93 34.07
CA VAL A 165 21.21 -2.06 34.16
C VAL A 165 21.15 -2.72 35.54
N THR A 166 21.13 -1.90 36.58
CA THR A 166 21.09 -2.35 37.99
C THR A 166 19.78 -1.93 38.64
N ALA A 167 19.31 -2.76 39.56
CA ALA A 167 18.11 -2.47 40.36
C ALA A 167 18.32 -1.19 41.21
N SER A 168 17.26 -0.41 41.37
CA SER A 168 17.28 0.86 42.11
C SER A 168 16.92 0.65 43.58
N ASP A 169 17.72 1.23 44.48
CA ASP A 169 17.40 1.29 45.90
C ASP A 169 16.27 2.29 46.22
N GLU A 170 15.99 3.25 45.34
CA GLU A 170 14.92 4.22 45.50
C GLU A 170 13.53 3.65 45.17
N MET A 171 13.47 2.57 44.40
CA MET A 171 12.22 1.93 43.96
C MET A 171 12.09 0.51 44.55
N VAL A 172 12.24 0.39 45.87
CA VAL A 172 12.18 -0.89 46.59
C VAL A 172 10.83 -1.63 46.45
N TRP A 173 9.78 -0.91 46.06
CA TRP A 173 8.46 -1.45 45.78
C TRP A 173 8.41 -2.24 44.47
N TYR A 174 9.32 -1.96 43.52
CA TYR A 174 9.42 -2.67 42.26
C TYR A 174 10.24 -3.95 42.43
N ARG A 175 9.68 -5.09 42.03
CA ARG A 175 10.30 -6.42 42.16
C ARG A 175 10.57 -7.08 40.80
N GLY A 176 10.30 -6.38 39.70
CA GLY A 176 10.52 -6.87 38.35
C GLY A 176 11.98 -6.79 37.90
N PRO A 177 12.26 -7.18 36.65
CA PRO A 177 13.59 -7.14 36.07
C PRO A 177 14.02 -5.68 35.78
N THR A 178 15.33 -5.45 35.63
CA THR A 178 15.84 -4.23 35.02
C THR A 178 15.57 -4.24 33.51
N LEU A 179 15.68 -3.09 32.85
CA LEU A 179 15.46 -2.99 31.40
C LEU A 179 16.36 -3.96 30.62
N LEU A 180 17.64 -4.00 30.95
CA LEU A 180 18.59 -4.88 30.28
C LEU A 180 18.28 -6.37 30.57
N ALA A 181 17.91 -6.71 31.81
CA ALA A 181 17.54 -8.07 32.17
C ALA A 181 16.24 -8.54 31.49
N ALA A 182 15.25 -7.63 31.35
CA ALA A 182 14.02 -7.93 30.62
C ALA A 182 14.33 -8.27 29.15
N LEU A 183 15.13 -7.45 28.47
CA LEU A 183 15.53 -7.70 27.08
C LEU A 183 16.33 -9.00 26.92
N ASP A 184 17.20 -9.30 27.86
CA ASP A 184 18.04 -10.51 27.82
C ASP A 184 17.24 -11.79 28.04
N SER A 185 16.20 -11.73 28.87
CA SER A 185 15.34 -12.88 29.20
C SER A 185 14.23 -13.15 28.19
N LEU A 186 13.98 -12.25 27.22
CA LEU A 186 12.94 -12.43 26.23
C LEU A 186 13.16 -13.70 25.39
N VAL A 187 12.11 -14.50 25.29
CA VAL A 187 12.05 -15.64 24.38
C VAL A 187 11.18 -15.23 23.19
N LEU A 188 11.83 -14.96 22.07
CA LEU A 188 11.11 -14.64 20.85
C LEU A 188 10.55 -15.93 20.25
N PRO A 189 9.28 -15.94 19.79
CA PRO A 189 8.76 -17.09 19.07
C PRO A 189 9.59 -17.29 17.79
N SER A 190 9.92 -18.55 17.52
CA SER A 190 10.56 -18.89 16.23
C SER A 190 9.56 -18.62 15.10
N GLU A 191 9.97 -17.91 14.06
CA GLU A 191 9.16 -17.67 12.84
C GLU A 191 8.84 -18.96 12.06
N ALA A 192 9.02 -20.12 12.65
CA ALA A 192 8.98 -21.44 12.02
C ALA A 192 7.59 -21.95 11.61
N GLN A 193 6.58 -21.12 11.43
CA GLN A 193 5.22 -21.61 11.13
C GLN A 193 4.75 -21.41 9.68
N ALA A 194 5.45 -20.66 8.87
CA ALA A 194 5.11 -20.57 7.45
C ALA A 194 5.97 -21.59 6.66
N GLY A 195 5.34 -22.29 5.72
CA GLY A 195 6.05 -23.11 4.75
C GLY A 195 7.02 -22.30 3.90
N LEU A 196 7.67 -22.92 2.95
CA LEU A 196 8.59 -22.25 2.02
C LEU A 196 7.93 -21.04 1.35
N ARG A 197 8.60 -19.91 1.42
CA ARG A 197 8.33 -18.72 0.61
C ARG A 197 9.63 -18.21 0.00
N LEU A 198 9.72 -18.23 -1.30
CA LEU A 198 10.83 -17.66 -2.07
C LEU A 198 10.26 -16.67 -3.11
N PRO A 199 10.15 -15.38 -2.78
CA PRO A 199 9.85 -14.35 -3.78
C PRO A 199 10.98 -14.25 -4.80
N VAL A 200 10.66 -14.46 -6.07
CA VAL A 200 11.64 -14.45 -7.15
C VAL A 200 12.06 -13.01 -7.46
N GLN A 201 13.32 -12.68 -7.17
CA GLN A 201 13.90 -11.36 -7.40
C GLN A 201 14.56 -11.24 -8.77
N THR A 202 15.12 -12.34 -9.27
CA THR A 202 15.85 -12.36 -10.54
C THR A 202 15.82 -13.75 -11.17
N ILE A 203 15.97 -13.79 -12.49
CA ILE A 203 16.19 -15.03 -13.24
C ILE A 203 17.63 -15.03 -13.71
N ILE A 204 18.41 -15.99 -13.22
CA ILE A 204 19.82 -16.14 -13.54
C ILE A 204 19.93 -17.09 -14.74
N ARG A 205 20.63 -16.64 -15.78
CA ARG A 205 20.93 -17.46 -16.95
C ARG A 205 22.44 -17.46 -17.18
N ALA A 206 23.04 -18.61 -17.07
CA ALA A 206 24.44 -18.84 -17.37
C ALA A 206 24.56 -20.10 -18.25
N GLU A 207 25.73 -20.39 -18.80
CA GLU A 207 25.95 -21.58 -19.60
C GLU A 207 25.67 -22.83 -18.76
N GLY A 208 24.66 -23.62 -19.16
CA GLY A 208 24.21 -24.82 -18.45
C GLY A 208 23.47 -24.57 -17.12
N PHE A 209 23.04 -23.32 -16.82
CA PHE A 209 22.31 -23.03 -15.61
C PHE A 209 21.17 -22.02 -15.85
N ARG A 210 19.97 -22.40 -15.43
CA ARG A 210 18.83 -21.48 -15.32
C ARG A 210 18.27 -21.52 -13.92
N GLY A 211 18.54 -20.49 -13.12
CA GLY A 211 18.14 -20.42 -11.72
C GLY A 211 17.17 -19.29 -11.45
N TYR A 212 16.29 -19.52 -10.48
CA TYR A 212 15.37 -18.53 -9.93
C TYR A 212 15.94 -18.02 -8.61
N GLY A 213 16.43 -16.76 -8.62
CA GLY A 213 17.16 -16.17 -7.50
C GLY A 213 16.25 -15.34 -6.60
N GLY A 214 16.46 -15.44 -5.29
CA GLY A 214 15.77 -14.68 -4.27
C GLY A 214 16.31 -14.93 -2.87
N ILE A 215 15.70 -14.31 -1.87
CA ILE A 215 15.93 -14.61 -0.45
C ILE A 215 14.80 -15.51 0.01
N VAL A 216 15.12 -16.59 0.72
CA VAL A 216 14.12 -17.45 1.36
C VAL A 216 13.47 -16.62 2.48
N ALA A 217 12.22 -16.20 2.27
CA ALA A 217 11.48 -15.38 3.22
C ALA A 217 10.99 -16.20 4.43
N SER A 218 10.60 -17.47 4.20
CA SER A 218 10.19 -18.38 5.27
C SER A 218 10.43 -19.84 4.88
N GLY A 219 10.44 -20.73 5.87
CA GLY A 219 10.62 -22.16 5.67
C GLY A 219 12.03 -22.57 5.27
N THR A 220 12.13 -23.75 4.68
CA THR A 220 13.40 -24.33 4.21
C THR A 220 13.17 -24.98 2.86
N VAL A 221 14.06 -24.74 1.89
CA VAL A 221 14.07 -25.42 0.61
C VAL A 221 15.16 -26.48 0.60
N GLN A 222 14.88 -27.67 0.06
CA GLN A 222 15.81 -28.78 -0.07
C GLN A 222 15.88 -29.25 -1.53
N ALA A 223 17.03 -29.70 -1.97
CA ALA A 223 17.16 -30.38 -3.25
C ALA A 223 16.27 -31.64 -3.28
N GLY A 224 15.56 -31.84 -4.39
CA GLY A 224 14.56 -32.91 -4.55
C GLY A 224 13.16 -32.55 -4.00
N SER A 225 12.98 -31.43 -3.29
CA SER A 225 11.64 -31.02 -2.83
C SER A 225 10.79 -30.48 -3.97
N LYS A 226 9.48 -30.72 -3.87
CA LYS A 226 8.50 -30.22 -4.84
C LYS A 226 8.06 -28.82 -4.45
N VAL A 227 8.18 -27.89 -5.37
CA VAL A 227 7.74 -26.49 -5.20
C VAL A 227 6.59 -26.14 -6.13
N LYS A 228 5.84 -25.13 -5.78
CA LYS A 228 4.70 -24.60 -6.54
C LYS A 228 4.89 -23.11 -6.81
N VAL A 229 4.65 -22.70 -8.03
CA VAL A 229 4.49 -21.27 -8.36
C VAL A 229 3.12 -20.84 -7.86
N ALA A 230 3.09 -19.92 -6.89
CA ALA A 230 1.86 -19.58 -6.19
C ALA A 230 0.79 -19.00 -7.11
N ASP A 231 1.17 -18.19 -8.11
CA ASP A 231 0.25 -17.52 -9.04
C ASP A 231 -0.35 -18.51 -10.06
N SER A 232 0.49 -19.23 -10.80
CA SER A 232 0.04 -20.14 -11.86
C SER A 232 -0.41 -21.52 -11.36
N GLY A 233 -0.04 -21.90 -10.13
CA GLY A 233 -0.28 -23.23 -9.57
C GLY A 233 0.59 -24.33 -10.14
N GLN A 234 1.49 -24.02 -11.08
CA GLN A 234 2.41 -24.99 -11.68
C GLN A 234 3.40 -25.52 -10.64
N THR A 235 3.79 -26.78 -10.75
CA THR A 235 4.70 -27.41 -9.80
C THR A 235 5.94 -27.96 -10.53
N ALA A 236 7.09 -27.93 -9.85
CA ALA A 236 8.34 -28.53 -10.32
C ALA A 236 9.13 -29.10 -9.12
N VAL A 237 10.19 -29.84 -9.42
CA VAL A 237 11.13 -30.35 -8.41
C VAL A 237 12.40 -29.51 -8.44
N VAL A 238 12.89 -29.14 -7.27
CA VAL A 238 14.18 -28.44 -7.13
C VAL A 238 15.30 -29.43 -7.46
N SER A 239 15.98 -29.20 -8.58
CA SER A 239 17.09 -30.05 -9.02
C SER A 239 18.40 -29.69 -8.37
N ARG A 240 18.64 -28.39 -8.14
CA ARG A 240 19.88 -27.87 -7.56
C ARG A 240 19.64 -26.56 -6.81
N ILE A 241 20.39 -26.37 -5.73
CA ILE A 241 20.38 -25.15 -4.94
C ILE A 241 21.78 -24.59 -4.92
N VAL A 242 21.92 -23.31 -5.32
CA VAL A 242 23.16 -22.55 -5.20
C VAL A 242 22.95 -21.43 -4.19
N SER A 243 23.82 -21.36 -3.19
CA SER A 243 23.78 -20.32 -2.16
C SER A 243 25.17 -19.76 -1.90
N LEU A 244 25.24 -18.63 -1.20
CA LEU A 244 26.50 -18.06 -0.74
C LEU A 244 26.96 -18.78 0.54
N VAL A 245 28.17 -19.32 0.51
CA VAL A 245 28.86 -19.90 1.67
C VAL A 245 30.12 -19.07 1.90
N GLY A 246 30.07 -18.17 2.90
CA GLY A 246 31.06 -17.10 2.98
C GLY A 246 30.93 -16.13 1.82
N ASP A 247 32.03 -15.89 1.09
CA ASP A 247 32.09 -15.01 -0.09
C ASP A 247 31.98 -15.79 -1.43
N GLU A 248 31.80 -17.10 -1.39
CA GLU A 248 31.76 -17.95 -2.60
C GLU A 248 30.38 -18.57 -2.80
N SER A 249 29.99 -18.75 -4.08
CA SER A 249 28.78 -19.47 -4.44
C SER A 249 29.07 -20.97 -4.40
N ALA A 250 28.28 -21.72 -3.68
CA ALA A 250 28.39 -23.18 -3.56
C ALA A 250 27.05 -23.86 -3.74
N GLU A 251 27.09 -25.08 -4.25
CA GLU A 251 25.94 -25.99 -4.25
C GLU A 251 25.72 -26.52 -2.84
N VAL A 252 24.47 -26.49 -2.39
CA VAL A 252 24.07 -26.92 -1.05
C VAL A 252 22.81 -27.78 -1.11
N ASP A 253 22.63 -28.68 -0.14
CA ASP A 253 21.48 -29.59 -0.11
C ASP A 253 20.21 -28.90 0.39
N ALA A 254 20.34 -27.91 1.27
CA ALA A 254 19.22 -27.20 1.89
C ALA A 254 19.57 -25.78 2.28
N VAL A 255 18.58 -24.88 2.27
CA VAL A 255 18.71 -23.48 2.72
C VAL A 255 17.44 -23.07 3.45
N SER A 256 17.61 -22.44 4.60
CA SER A 256 16.54 -21.91 5.44
C SER A 256 16.28 -20.40 5.20
N ALA A 257 15.23 -19.89 5.83
CA ALA A 257 14.87 -18.47 5.80
C ALA A 257 16.06 -17.54 6.13
N GLY A 258 16.08 -16.36 5.50
CA GLY A 258 17.11 -15.33 5.66
C GLY A 258 18.29 -15.43 4.68
N PHE A 259 18.44 -16.54 3.96
CA PHE A 259 19.56 -16.72 3.04
C PHE A 259 19.18 -16.52 1.57
N SER A 260 20.13 -16.00 0.81
CA SER A 260 20.00 -15.82 -0.65
C SER A 260 20.26 -17.13 -1.36
N VAL A 261 19.41 -17.48 -2.33
CA VAL A 261 19.52 -18.71 -3.12
C VAL A 261 19.22 -18.48 -4.59
N ALA A 262 19.75 -19.36 -5.42
CA ALA A 262 19.30 -19.58 -6.79
C ALA A 262 18.85 -21.06 -6.91
N LEU A 263 17.58 -21.28 -7.22
CA LEU A 263 16.99 -22.60 -7.41
C LEU A 263 16.98 -22.96 -8.88
N GLU A 264 17.52 -24.11 -9.24
CA GLU A 264 17.29 -24.74 -10.54
C GLU A 264 16.17 -25.77 -10.40
N LEU A 265 15.26 -25.79 -11.37
CA LEU A 265 14.12 -26.69 -11.39
C LEU A 265 14.30 -27.77 -12.45
N ASP A 266 13.65 -28.93 -12.26
CA ASP A 266 13.69 -30.09 -13.16
C ASP A 266 13.09 -29.81 -14.54
N ARG A 267 12.38 -28.68 -14.68
CA ARG A 267 11.78 -28.21 -15.93
C ARG A 267 11.65 -26.69 -15.94
N ASP A 268 11.61 -26.15 -17.12
CA ASP A 268 11.33 -24.72 -17.33
C ASP A 268 9.86 -24.40 -17.02
N LEU A 269 9.66 -23.43 -16.15
CA LEU A 269 8.37 -22.85 -15.85
C LEU A 269 8.36 -21.38 -16.27
N ASP A 270 7.17 -20.87 -16.59
CA ASP A 270 6.97 -19.45 -16.83
C ASP A 270 6.89 -18.71 -15.50
N ILE A 271 8.07 -18.36 -14.99
CA ILE A 271 8.26 -17.65 -13.73
C ILE A 271 8.91 -16.31 -14.04
N THR A 272 8.35 -15.27 -13.46
CA THR A 272 8.83 -13.88 -13.61
C THR A 272 9.24 -13.28 -12.27
N ARG A 273 9.93 -12.14 -12.31
CA ARG A 273 10.21 -11.36 -11.10
C ARG A 273 8.89 -10.99 -10.41
N GLY A 274 8.80 -11.25 -9.11
CA GLY A 274 7.63 -11.00 -8.29
C GLY A 274 6.73 -12.20 -8.07
N ASP A 275 6.94 -13.32 -8.81
CA ASP A 275 6.27 -14.57 -8.48
C ASP A 275 6.85 -15.19 -7.21
N VAL A 276 6.08 -16.06 -6.56
CA VAL A 276 6.50 -16.72 -5.31
C VAL A 276 6.56 -18.22 -5.51
N LEU A 277 7.72 -18.82 -5.26
CA LEU A 277 7.86 -20.26 -5.11
C LEU A 277 7.55 -20.64 -3.65
N SER A 278 6.72 -21.64 -3.48
CA SER A 278 6.21 -22.09 -2.17
C SER A 278 6.11 -23.60 -2.07
N ASP A 279 5.87 -24.10 -0.86
CA ASP A 279 5.43 -25.48 -0.68
C ASP A 279 4.11 -25.72 -1.42
N VAL A 280 3.92 -26.96 -1.89
CA VAL A 280 2.74 -27.35 -2.68
C VAL A 280 1.46 -27.23 -1.87
N ASP A 281 1.52 -27.70 -0.61
CA ASP A 281 0.35 -27.80 0.26
C ASP A 281 0.11 -26.52 1.09
N ASP A 282 1.08 -25.61 1.11
CA ASP A 282 1.05 -24.37 1.88
C ASP A 282 1.31 -23.12 1.01
N ALA A 283 0.81 -23.09 -0.21
CA ALA A 283 0.99 -21.95 -1.10
C ALA A 283 0.11 -20.76 -0.68
N PRO A 284 0.60 -19.52 -0.83
CA PRO A 284 -0.26 -18.32 -0.74
C PRO A 284 -1.42 -18.45 -1.73
N VAL A 285 -2.57 -17.94 -1.35
CA VAL A 285 -3.74 -17.95 -2.23
C VAL A 285 -3.74 -16.69 -3.08
N PRO A 286 -3.52 -16.78 -4.41
CA PRO A 286 -3.54 -15.61 -5.27
C PRO A 286 -4.90 -14.92 -5.24
N ALA A 287 -4.91 -13.60 -5.19
CA ALA A 287 -6.13 -12.80 -5.23
C ALA A 287 -5.88 -11.50 -5.99
N ASP A 288 -6.90 -11.05 -6.72
CA ASP A 288 -6.94 -9.73 -7.37
C ASP A 288 -7.65 -8.69 -6.50
N ARG A 289 -8.27 -9.13 -5.39
CA ARG A 289 -8.91 -8.27 -4.39
C ARG A 289 -8.60 -8.77 -2.99
N PHE A 290 -8.24 -7.85 -2.12
CA PHE A 290 -7.94 -8.20 -0.73
C PHE A 290 -8.18 -7.00 0.20
N ALA A 291 -8.40 -7.31 1.48
CA ALA A 291 -8.45 -6.31 2.54
C ALA A 291 -7.07 -6.19 3.19
N ALA A 292 -6.68 -4.97 3.50
CA ALA A 292 -5.43 -4.68 4.19
C ALA A 292 -5.65 -3.58 5.22
N ASP A 293 -4.88 -3.64 6.30
CA ASP A 293 -4.70 -2.49 7.18
C ASP A 293 -3.57 -1.63 6.63
N VAL A 294 -3.73 -0.33 6.69
CA VAL A 294 -2.72 0.62 6.20
C VAL A 294 -2.45 1.70 7.22
N VAL A 295 -1.20 2.15 7.25
CA VAL A 295 -0.80 3.41 7.85
C VAL A 295 -0.64 4.40 6.69
N TRP A 296 -1.50 5.42 6.65
CA TRP A 296 -1.41 6.44 5.61
C TRP A 296 -0.37 7.49 5.97
N MET A 297 0.61 7.75 5.12
CA MET A 297 1.79 8.56 5.42
C MET A 297 1.89 9.83 4.56
N ALA A 298 0.98 10.03 3.61
CA ALA A 298 0.99 11.19 2.73
C ALA A 298 0.15 12.34 3.28
N GLU A 299 0.54 13.59 2.96
CA GLU A 299 -0.23 14.79 3.32
C GLU A 299 -1.59 14.82 2.63
N GLN A 300 -1.65 14.36 1.36
CA GLN A 300 -2.92 14.24 0.66
C GLN A 300 -3.72 13.06 1.22
N PRO A 301 -5.00 13.25 1.57
CA PRO A 301 -5.82 12.18 2.09
C PRO A 301 -5.98 11.02 1.11
N LEU A 302 -5.99 9.80 1.64
CA LEU A 302 -6.40 8.61 0.87
C LEU A 302 -7.89 8.69 0.57
N ALA A 303 -8.23 8.53 -0.70
CA ALA A 303 -9.64 8.43 -1.13
C ALA A 303 -9.82 7.20 -2.04
N PRO A 304 -10.99 6.54 -1.98
CA PRO A 304 -11.32 5.44 -2.89
C PRO A 304 -11.29 5.85 -4.37
N GLY A 305 -11.02 4.89 -5.26
CA GLY A 305 -11.00 5.08 -6.71
C GLY A 305 -9.64 5.55 -7.27
N ARG A 306 -8.70 5.94 -6.43
CA ARG A 306 -7.36 6.33 -6.88
C ARG A 306 -6.48 5.10 -7.08
N SER A 307 -5.70 5.12 -8.18
CA SER A 307 -4.76 4.05 -8.52
C SER A 307 -3.34 4.39 -8.05
N TYR A 308 -2.68 3.39 -7.49
CA TYR A 308 -1.33 3.42 -6.96
C TYR A 308 -0.50 2.29 -7.58
N THR A 309 0.80 2.29 -7.35
CA THR A 309 1.64 1.11 -7.53
C THR A 309 1.76 0.41 -6.19
N LEU A 310 1.34 -0.85 -6.12
CA LEU A 310 1.59 -1.73 -4.99
C LEU A 310 2.95 -2.40 -5.18
N ARG A 311 3.82 -2.29 -4.17
CA ARG A 311 5.12 -2.97 -4.10
C ARG A 311 5.15 -3.90 -2.91
N ALA A 312 5.40 -5.19 -3.15
CA ALA A 312 5.57 -6.22 -2.12
C ALA A 312 6.81 -7.04 -2.44
N GLY A 313 7.92 -6.75 -1.77
CA GLY A 313 9.23 -7.29 -2.14
C GLY A 313 9.55 -7.01 -3.62
N PRO A 314 9.82 -8.04 -4.44
CA PRO A 314 10.11 -7.89 -5.86
C PRO A 314 8.85 -7.66 -6.73
N LEU A 315 7.66 -7.89 -6.20
CA LEU A 315 6.38 -7.70 -6.89
C LEU A 315 6.06 -6.22 -7.05
N GLU A 316 5.66 -5.81 -8.25
CA GLU A 316 5.15 -4.47 -8.55
C GLU A 316 3.94 -4.57 -9.46
N VAL A 317 2.79 -4.07 -8.98
CA VAL A 317 1.53 -4.12 -9.74
C VAL A 317 0.69 -2.85 -9.53
N PRO A 318 -0.06 -2.40 -10.54
CA PRO A 318 -1.10 -1.39 -10.34
C PRO A 318 -2.17 -1.88 -9.37
N ALA A 319 -2.52 -1.05 -8.40
CA ALA A 319 -3.56 -1.33 -7.42
C ALA A 319 -4.47 -0.12 -7.23
N THR A 320 -5.75 -0.36 -7.05
CA THR A 320 -6.75 0.68 -6.79
C THR A 320 -7.38 0.43 -5.44
N VAL A 321 -7.43 1.46 -4.61
CA VAL A 321 -8.22 1.42 -3.36
C VAL A 321 -9.69 1.53 -3.72
N THR A 322 -10.43 0.44 -3.57
CA THR A 322 -11.85 0.37 -3.94
C THR A 322 -12.77 0.87 -2.84
N ARG A 323 -12.33 0.73 -1.58
CA ARG A 323 -13.13 1.11 -0.41
C ARG A 323 -12.25 1.35 0.80
N ILE A 324 -12.62 2.30 1.65
CA ILE A 324 -12.18 2.41 3.04
C ILE A 324 -13.28 1.79 3.90
N ARG A 325 -12.95 0.74 4.67
CA ARG A 325 -13.91 0.08 5.56
C ARG A 325 -14.15 0.91 6.82
N HIS A 326 -13.05 1.28 7.47
CA HIS A 326 -13.05 2.08 8.68
C HIS A 326 -11.66 2.70 8.90
N ARG A 327 -11.61 3.72 9.73
CA ARG A 327 -10.41 4.20 10.38
C ARG A 327 -10.35 3.60 11.79
N LEU A 328 -9.16 3.30 12.30
CA LEU A 328 -8.96 2.88 13.68
C LEU A 328 -8.68 4.09 14.56
N ASP A 329 -9.36 4.19 15.70
CA ASP A 329 -8.91 5.04 16.78
C ASP A 329 -7.67 4.39 17.42
N VAL A 330 -6.56 5.12 17.43
CA VAL A 330 -5.29 4.58 17.92
C VAL A 330 -5.22 4.46 19.45
N THR A 331 -6.17 5.07 20.16
CA THR A 331 -6.21 5.06 21.63
C THR A 331 -6.84 3.79 22.17
N ASP A 332 -7.96 3.38 21.58
CA ASP A 332 -8.79 2.27 22.08
C ASP A 332 -9.09 1.18 21.03
N GLY A 333 -8.58 1.32 19.82
CA GLY A 333 -8.79 0.36 18.73
C GLY A 333 -10.19 0.38 18.11
N THR A 334 -11.03 1.39 18.45
CA THR A 334 -12.41 1.48 17.93
C THR A 334 -12.42 1.70 16.41
N GLU A 335 -13.29 0.97 15.72
CA GLU A 335 -13.50 1.12 14.28
C GLU A 335 -14.44 2.31 13.99
N LEU A 336 -13.92 3.36 13.40
CA LEU A 336 -14.65 4.57 13.06
C LEU A 336 -14.98 4.61 11.57
N ALA A 337 -16.23 4.95 11.23
CA ALA A 337 -16.61 5.14 9.84
C ALA A 337 -15.81 6.30 9.22
N ALA A 338 -15.13 6.05 8.09
CA ALA A 338 -14.33 7.05 7.39
C ALA A 338 -14.53 6.96 5.88
N ARG A 339 -14.48 8.13 5.22
CA ARG A 339 -14.48 8.23 3.76
C ARG A 339 -13.09 8.49 3.19
N THR A 340 -12.22 9.03 4.01
CA THR A 340 -10.80 9.32 3.72
C THR A 340 -9.95 8.87 4.88
N LEU A 341 -8.65 8.65 4.65
CA LEU A 341 -7.65 8.55 5.71
C LEU A 341 -6.71 9.74 5.56
N GLU A 342 -6.56 10.50 6.64
CA GLU A 342 -5.62 11.60 6.74
C GLU A 342 -4.20 11.09 7.07
N MET A 343 -3.21 11.96 6.98
CA MET A 343 -1.84 11.62 7.33
C MET A 343 -1.74 11.06 8.75
N ASN A 344 -1.07 9.91 8.89
CA ASN A 344 -0.91 9.12 10.12
C ASN A 344 -2.18 8.41 10.62
N ASP A 345 -3.25 8.43 9.85
CA ASP A 345 -4.38 7.56 10.15
C ASP A 345 -4.02 6.09 9.88
N VAL A 346 -4.53 5.25 10.74
CA VAL A 346 -4.56 3.79 10.56
C VAL A 346 -5.96 3.40 10.14
N GLY A 347 -6.09 2.59 9.10
CA GLY A 347 -7.42 2.17 8.67
C GLY A 347 -7.41 0.90 7.83
N ARG A 348 -8.57 0.28 7.70
CA ARG A 348 -8.76 -0.89 6.84
C ARG A 348 -9.32 -0.49 5.49
N ILE A 349 -8.63 -0.92 4.45
CA ILE A 349 -8.99 -0.65 3.06
C ILE A 349 -9.22 -1.94 2.29
N GLU A 350 -9.95 -1.83 1.18
CA GLU A 350 -10.05 -2.86 0.16
C GLU A 350 -9.28 -2.42 -1.09
N LEU A 351 -8.47 -3.31 -1.62
CA LEU A 351 -7.65 -3.11 -2.80
C LEU A 351 -8.07 -4.05 -3.92
N ALA A 352 -8.00 -3.54 -5.14
CA ALA A 352 -8.08 -4.35 -6.35
C ALA A 352 -6.79 -4.15 -7.18
N THR A 353 -6.23 -5.24 -7.68
CA THR A 353 -5.07 -5.27 -8.57
C THR A 353 -5.51 -5.68 -9.98
N ASN A 354 -4.71 -5.36 -10.99
CA ASN A 354 -4.99 -5.71 -12.38
C ASN A 354 -4.65 -7.17 -12.74
N ARG A 355 -4.02 -7.91 -11.83
CA ARG A 355 -3.76 -9.35 -11.93
C ARG A 355 -3.81 -9.99 -10.56
N MET A 356 -3.91 -11.30 -10.50
CA MET A 356 -3.75 -12.06 -9.26
C MET A 356 -2.38 -11.78 -8.64
N VAL A 357 -2.32 -11.64 -7.31
CA VAL A 357 -1.09 -11.46 -6.55
C VAL A 357 -1.02 -12.45 -5.40
N PRO A 358 0.10 -13.16 -5.23
CA PRO A 358 0.25 -14.19 -4.20
C PRO A 358 0.74 -13.57 -2.88
N LEU A 359 -0.15 -12.87 -2.18
CA LEU A 359 0.16 -12.27 -0.88
C LEU A 359 -0.31 -13.17 0.26
N ASP A 360 0.55 -13.40 1.23
CA ASP A 360 0.18 -14.02 2.51
C ASP A 360 -0.58 -13.03 3.42
N GLN A 361 -1.26 -13.55 4.43
CA GLN A 361 -1.70 -12.71 5.53
C GLN A 361 -0.46 -12.22 6.30
N TYR A 362 -0.38 -10.94 6.60
CA TYR A 362 0.78 -10.35 7.26
C TYR A 362 1.15 -11.03 8.59
N GLN A 363 0.14 -11.43 9.36
CA GLN A 363 0.35 -12.15 10.62
C GLN A 363 1.02 -13.52 10.45
N ARG A 364 0.93 -14.10 9.25
CA ARG A 364 1.51 -15.39 8.93
C ARG A 364 2.94 -15.27 8.38
N SER A 365 3.16 -14.26 7.55
CA SER A 365 4.47 -13.96 6.96
C SER A 365 4.57 -12.46 6.75
N HIS A 366 5.47 -11.80 7.48
CA HIS A 366 5.71 -10.36 7.36
C HIS A 366 6.26 -10.02 5.98
N ASP A 367 7.22 -10.81 5.48
CA ASP A 367 7.95 -10.55 4.24
C ASP A 367 7.07 -10.66 2.98
N THR A 368 6.09 -11.57 2.98
CA THR A 368 5.20 -11.81 1.83
C THR A 368 3.79 -11.26 2.02
N GLY A 369 3.47 -10.77 3.22
CA GLY A 369 2.18 -10.17 3.55
C GLY A 369 2.20 -8.65 3.64
N GLY A 370 3.38 -8.04 3.72
CA GLY A 370 3.58 -6.60 3.75
C GLY A 370 3.71 -5.99 2.35
N PHE A 371 3.23 -4.76 2.16
CA PHE A 371 3.39 -4.01 0.91
C PHE A 371 3.45 -2.50 1.17
N VAL A 372 3.89 -1.77 0.16
CA VAL A 372 3.89 -0.30 0.14
C VAL A 372 3.02 0.18 -1.02
N LEU A 373 2.18 1.19 -0.78
CA LEU A 373 1.53 1.93 -1.85
C LEU A 373 2.40 3.12 -2.25
N VAL A 374 2.70 3.20 -3.53
CA VAL A 374 3.59 4.20 -4.12
C VAL A 374 2.81 5.06 -5.10
N ASP A 375 3.06 6.36 -5.09
CA ASP A 375 2.50 7.26 -6.10
C ASP A 375 3.10 6.94 -7.48
N ARG A 376 2.24 6.85 -8.49
CA ARG A 376 2.65 6.44 -9.84
C ARG A 376 3.44 7.50 -10.58
N VAL A 377 3.37 8.75 -10.16
CA VAL A 377 4.01 9.90 -10.82
C VAL A 377 5.28 10.31 -10.09
N SER A 378 5.18 10.59 -8.78
CA SER A 378 6.33 11.04 -7.99
C SER A 378 7.23 9.89 -7.53
N GLY A 379 6.71 8.66 -7.42
CA GLY A 379 7.44 7.53 -6.86
C GLY A 379 7.49 7.53 -5.32
N ASP A 380 6.79 8.45 -4.67
CA ASP A 380 6.75 8.54 -3.21
C ASP A 380 5.99 7.40 -2.57
N SER A 381 6.49 6.90 -1.45
CA SER A 381 5.77 5.93 -0.62
C SER A 381 4.68 6.64 0.16
N LEU A 382 3.42 6.26 -0.07
CA LEU A 382 2.24 6.91 0.49
C LEU A 382 1.62 6.14 1.67
N ALA A 383 1.76 4.81 1.69
CA ALA A 383 1.25 3.98 2.77
C ALA A 383 2.08 2.72 2.96
N ALA A 384 2.23 2.28 4.20
CA ALA A 384 2.57 0.91 4.54
C ALA A 384 1.29 0.10 4.68
N GLY A 385 1.23 -1.07 4.05
CA GLY A 385 0.05 -1.93 4.01
C GLY A 385 0.34 -3.35 4.47
N LEU A 386 -0.60 -3.95 5.16
CA LEU A 386 -0.52 -5.23 5.82
C LEU A 386 -1.73 -6.07 5.39
N THR A 387 -1.50 -7.06 4.57
CA THR A 387 -2.55 -7.93 4.02
C THR A 387 -3.27 -8.67 5.14
N ARG A 388 -4.61 -8.59 5.17
CA ARG A 388 -5.44 -9.29 6.16
C ARG A 388 -6.05 -10.55 5.60
N PHE A 389 -6.80 -10.43 4.53
CA PHE A 389 -7.44 -11.58 3.87
C PHE A 389 -7.80 -11.24 2.42
N SER A 390 -7.80 -12.28 1.59
CA SER A 390 -8.28 -12.17 0.21
C SER A 390 -9.81 -12.00 0.20
N LEU A 391 -10.27 -11.04 -0.59
CA LEU A 391 -11.68 -10.86 -0.88
C LEU A 391 -12.01 -11.76 -2.08
N ARG A 392 -12.18 -13.05 -1.85
CA ARG A 392 -12.67 -13.94 -2.89
C ARG A 392 -14.07 -13.45 -3.30
N ARG A 393 -14.30 -13.19 -4.57
CA ARG A 393 -15.62 -13.40 -5.15
C ARG A 393 -15.99 -14.81 -4.69
N SER A 394 -17.16 -14.94 -4.05
CA SER A 394 -17.60 -16.22 -3.53
C SER A 394 -17.24 -17.32 -4.55
N ALA A 395 -16.68 -18.43 -4.09
CA ALA A 395 -16.37 -19.59 -4.94
C ALA A 395 -17.62 -20.14 -5.69
N ASN A 396 -18.79 -19.56 -5.45
CA ASN A 396 -20.07 -19.77 -6.08
C ASN A 396 -20.35 -18.84 -7.29
N VAL A 397 -19.46 -17.90 -7.64
CA VAL A 397 -19.48 -17.24 -8.95
C VAL A 397 -18.66 -18.11 -9.91
N THR A 398 -19.17 -19.27 -10.21
CA THR A 398 -18.86 -19.97 -11.46
C THR A 398 -19.38 -19.08 -12.57
N GLU A 399 -18.52 -18.75 -13.51
CA GLU A 399 -18.95 -18.22 -14.79
C GLU A 399 -19.89 -19.26 -15.40
N HIS A 400 -21.20 -19.00 -15.30
CA HIS A 400 -22.17 -19.82 -16.00
C HIS A 400 -22.03 -19.51 -17.48
N HIS A 401 -21.50 -20.45 -18.23
CA HIS A 401 -21.61 -20.40 -19.67
C HIS A 401 -23.09 -20.55 -20.02
N PHE A 402 -23.71 -19.41 -20.30
CA PHE A 402 -25.06 -19.40 -20.83
C PHE A 402 -25.00 -19.92 -22.27
N GLY A 403 -26.01 -20.70 -22.66
CA GLY A 403 -26.09 -21.25 -24.02
C GLY A 403 -26.25 -20.19 -25.12
N ILE A 404 -26.38 -18.90 -24.76
CA ILE A 404 -26.36 -17.74 -25.66
C ILE A 404 -25.21 -16.85 -25.20
N ASP A 405 -24.13 -16.86 -25.94
CA ASP A 405 -22.93 -16.04 -25.73
C ASP A 405 -23.02 -14.70 -26.53
N ARG A 406 -21.96 -13.91 -26.44
CA ARG A 406 -21.82 -12.63 -27.15
C ARG A 406 -21.89 -12.85 -28.67
N GLU A 407 -21.21 -13.86 -29.20
CA GLU A 407 -21.16 -14.14 -30.64
C GLU A 407 -22.55 -14.46 -31.20
N ALA A 408 -23.34 -15.23 -30.47
CA ALA A 408 -24.72 -15.53 -30.84
C ALA A 408 -25.60 -14.26 -30.86
N ARG A 409 -25.40 -13.35 -29.92
CA ARG A 409 -26.12 -12.05 -29.86
C ARG A 409 -25.70 -11.13 -30.99
N GLU A 410 -24.41 -11.05 -31.29
CA GLU A 410 -23.87 -10.28 -32.42
C GLU A 410 -24.37 -10.80 -33.77
N ALA A 411 -24.39 -12.13 -33.94
CA ALA A 411 -24.96 -12.76 -35.12
C ALA A 411 -26.46 -12.44 -35.29
N LEU A 412 -27.24 -12.45 -34.21
CA LEU A 412 -28.66 -12.07 -34.23
C LEU A 412 -28.85 -10.58 -34.55
N ASN A 413 -27.96 -9.72 -34.08
CA ASN A 413 -28.01 -8.28 -34.30
C ASN A 413 -27.41 -7.86 -35.64
N GLY A 414 -26.70 -8.76 -36.34
CA GLY A 414 -26.03 -8.48 -37.59
C GLY A 414 -24.85 -7.50 -37.50
N THR A 415 -24.37 -7.25 -36.29
CA THR A 415 -23.31 -6.27 -36.02
C THR A 415 -22.46 -6.69 -34.83
N ARG A 416 -21.15 -6.45 -34.93
CA ARG A 416 -20.23 -6.61 -33.80
C ARG A 416 -20.45 -5.50 -32.78
N ALA A 417 -20.59 -5.90 -31.52
CA ALA A 417 -20.70 -4.96 -30.40
C ALA A 417 -19.34 -4.34 -30.08
N ARG A 418 -19.32 -3.03 -29.84
CA ARG A 418 -18.13 -2.24 -29.50
C ARG A 418 -18.47 -1.16 -28.49
N VAL A 419 -17.45 -0.67 -27.79
CA VAL A 419 -17.55 0.51 -26.92
C VAL A 419 -16.83 1.67 -27.58
N LEU A 420 -17.57 2.76 -27.82
CA LEU A 420 -17.06 4.04 -28.29
C LEU A 420 -16.94 4.97 -27.06
N TRP A 421 -15.74 5.22 -26.61
CA TRP A 421 -15.46 6.01 -25.41
C TRP A 421 -15.13 7.45 -25.76
N PHE A 422 -16.14 8.32 -25.77
CA PHE A 422 -15.96 9.75 -26.03
C PHE A 422 -15.38 10.45 -24.81
N THR A 423 -14.22 11.10 -24.99
CA THR A 423 -13.55 11.93 -23.98
C THR A 423 -13.29 13.33 -24.51
N GLY A 424 -13.14 14.31 -23.63
CA GLY A 424 -12.92 15.73 -23.94
C GLY A 424 -13.52 16.65 -22.88
N LEU A 425 -13.26 17.95 -22.95
CA LEU A 425 -13.74 18.96 -22.00
C LEU A 425 -15.27 19.03 -21.94
N SER A 426 -15.82 19.57 -20.87
CA SER A 426 -17.24 19.92 -20.85
C SER A 426 -17.54 20.95 -21.94
N GLY A 427 -18.65 20.78 -22.69
CA GLY A 427 -18.97 21.67 -23.82
C GLY A 427 -18.20 21.37 -25.12
N SER A 428 -17.35 20.33 -25.17
CA SER A 428 -16.59 19.97 -26.38
C SER A 428 -17.45 19.37 -27.50
N GLY A 429 -18.69 18.97 -27.22
CA GLY A 429 -19.59 18.41 -28.25
C GLY A 429 -19.76 16.90 -28.21
N LYS A 430 -19.13 16.18 -27.24
CA LYS A 430 -19.20 14.70 -27.10
C LYS A 430 -20.60 14.12 -27.25
N SER A 431 -21.52 14.58 -26.40
CA SER A 431 -22.89 14.05 -26.40
C SER A 431 -23.65 14.39 -27.68
N SER A 432 -23.33 15.52 -28.35
CA SER A 432 -23.93 15.88 -29.62
C SER A 432 -23.47 14.96 -30.75
N VAL A 433 -22.16 14.70 -30.84
CA VAL A 433 -21.59 13.77 -31.82
C VAL A 433 -22.08 12.35 -31.56
N ALA A 434 -22.05 11.89 -30.31
CA ALA A 434 -22.54 10.55 -29.97
C ALA A 434 -24.03 10.36 -30.29
N ASN A 435 -24.87 11.37 -30.07
CA ASN A 435 -26.28 11.33 -30.43
C ASN A 435 -26.48 11.24 -31.96
N GLU A 436 -25.67 11.94 -32.74
CA GLU A 436 -25.74 11.83 -34.18
C GLU A 436 -25.25 10.46 -34.68
N VAL A 437 -24.16 9.93 -34.11
CA VAL A 437 -23.70 8.56 -34.37
C VAL A 437 -24.81 7.55 -34.03
N GLU A 438 -25.42 7.65 -32.86
CA GLU A 438 -26.51 6.76 -32.45
C GLU A 438 -27.70 6.83 -33.41
N ARG A 439 -28.08 8.04 -33.86
CA ARG A 439 -29.16 8.24 -34.82
C ARG A 439 -28.88 7.51 -36.14
N GLN A 440 -27.65 7.57 -36.62
CA GLN A 440 -27.23 6.89 -37.86
C GLN A 440 -27.14 5.37 -37.67
N LEU A 441 -26.58 4.88 -36.54
CA LEU A 441 -26.61 3.46 -36.19
C LEU A 441 -28.04 2.91 -36.13
N PHE A 442 -28.95 3.66 -35.52
CA PHE A 442 -30.36 3.29 -35.48
C PHE A 442 -31.01 3.21 -36.88
N ALA A 443 -30.67 4.16 -37.78
CA ALA A 443 -31.13 4.12 -39.15
C ALA A 443 -30.64 2.90 -39.92
N HIS A 444 -29.46 2.37 -39.59
CA HIS A 444 -28.91 1.13 -40.13
C HIS A 444 -29.45 -0.13 -39.39
N GLY A 445 -30.37 -0.01 -38.43
CA GLY A 445 -30.92 -1.12 -37.69
C GLY A 445 -29.98 -1.67 -36.62
N ILE A 446 -28.89 -0.96 -36.30
CA ILE A 446 -27.90 -1.37 -35.32
C ILE A 446 -28.36 -0.95 -33.90
N ARG A 447 -28.34 -1.89 -32.97
CA ARG A 447 -28.70 -1.62 -31.57
C ARG A 447 -27.57 -0.88 -30.90
N SER A 448 -27.85 0.29 -30.38
CA SER A 448 -26.90 1.14 -29.66
C SER A 448 -27.51 1.76 -28.41
N TYR A 449 -26.64 2.22 -27.48
CA TYR A 449 -27.06 2.91 -26.27
C TYR A 449 -26.02 3.93 -25.82
N ILE A 450 -26.46 5.15 -25.47
CA ILE A 450 -25.59 6.20 -24.95
C ILE A 450 -25.56 6.16 -23.41
N LEU A 451 -24.39 6.00 -22.85
CA LEU A 451 -24.09 6.22 -21.43
C LEU A 451 -23.54 7.64 -21.25
N ASP A 452 -24.44 8.61 -21.09
CA ASP A 452 -24.06 10.01 -20.87
C ASP A 452 -23.76 10.30 -19.40
N GLY A 453 -22.75 11.13 -19.15
CA GLY A 453 -22.26 11.44 -17.82
C GLY A 453 -23.28 12.04 -16.86
N ASP A 454 -24.23 12.84 -17.35
CA ASP A 454 -25.29 13.40 -16.53
C ASP A 454 -26.35 12.35 -16.21
N SER A 455 -26.73 11.56 -17.21
CA SER A 455 -27.74 10.49 -17.04
C SER A 455 -27.28 9.45 -16.02
N VAL A 456 -26.03 9.01 -16.06
CA VAL A 456 -25.50 8.02 -15.10
C VAL A 456 -25.43 8.59 -13.68
N ARG A 457 -25.23 9.91 -13.53
CA ARG A 457 -25.19 10.59 -12.23
C ARG A 457 -26.54 10.71 -11.56
N HIS A 458 -27.64 10.59 -12.27
CA HIS A 458 -28.99 10.53 -11.67
C HIS A 458 -29.29 9.19 -11.00
N GLY A 459 -28.58 8.13 -11.37
CA GLY A 459 -28.82 6.78 -10.86
C GLY A 459 -27.54 6.08 -10.40
N LEU A 460 -26.80 5.51 -11.35
CA LEU A 460 -25.66 4.62 -11.16
C LEU A 460 -24.56 5.21 -10.26
N THR A 461 -24.33 6.51 -10.36
CA THR A 461 -23.25 7.22 -9.65
C THR A 461 -23.74 8.44 -8.88
N LYS A 462 -25.01 8.42 -8.42
CA LYS A 462 -25.62 9.51 -7.65
C LYS A 462 -24.93 9.80 -6.31
N ASP A 463 -24.21 8.83 -5.80
CA ASP A 463 -23.42 8.89 -4.56
C ASP A 463 -22.04 9.53 -4.75
N LEU A 464 -21.62 9.81 -5.99
CA LEU A 464 -20.30 10.35 -6.30
C LEU A 464 -20.37 11.87 -6.56
N GLY A 465 -19.35 12.60 -6.05
CA GLY A 465 -19.12 14.01 -6.30
C GLY A 465 -18.26 14.26 -7.56
N PHE A 466 -17.39 15.29 -7.48
CA PHE A 466 -16.52 15.72 -8.58
C PHE A 466 -15.03 15.72 -8.19
N THR A 467 -14.68 15.14 -7.06
CA THR A 467 -13.27 14.96 -6.69
C THR A 467 -12.57 14.02 -7.69
N PRO A 468 -11.24 14.03 -7.79
CA PRO A 468 -10.50 13.09 -8.64
C PRO A 468 -10.88 11.64 -8.37
N ALA A 469 -11.04 11.25 -7.11
CA ALA A 469 -11.46 9.92 -6.71
C ALA A 469 -12.88 9.57 -7.16
N ASP A 470 -13.84 10.49 -6.98
CA ASP A 470 -15.21 10.29 -7.46
C ASP A 470 -15.26 10.13 -8.99
N ARG A 471 -14.40 10.86 -9.72
CA ARG A 471 -14.32 10.76 -11.19
C ARG A 471 -13.76 9.41 -11.62
N ALA A 472 -12.70 8.92 -10.96
CA ALA A 472 -12.12 7.60 -11.22
C ALA A 472 -13.15 6.49 -10.97
N GLU A 473 -13.87 6.54 -9.85
CA GLU A 473 -14.93 5.57 -9.54
C GLU A 473 -16.12 5.66 -10.51
N ASN A 474 -16.48 6.88 -10.95
CA ASN A 474 -17.50 7.06 -11.98
C ASN A 474 -17.09 6.38 -13.29
N VAL A 475 -15.85 6.62 -13.75
CA VAL A 475 -15.29 5.97 -14.96
C VAL A 475 -15.31 4.46 -14.81
N ARG A 476 -14.86 3.93 -13.68
CA ARG A 476 -14.85 2.48 -13.40
C ARG A 476 -16.25 1.87 -13.47
N ARG A 477 -17.24 2.47 -12.80
CA ARG A 477 -18.63 1.94 -12.80
C ARG A 477 -19.23 1.97 -14.20
N VAL A 478 -19.04 3.06 -14.94
CA VAL A 478 -19.57 3.18 -16.30
C VAL A 478 -18.90 2.19 -17.24
N ALA A 479 -17.59 1.94 -17.09
CA ALA A 479 -16.86 0.95 -17.90
C ALA A 479 -17.38 -0.47 -17.67
N GLU A 480 -17.68 -0.86 -16.43
CA GLU A 480 -18.29 -2.17 -16.13
C GLU A 480 -19.70 -2.31 -16.75
N VAL A 481 -20.52 -1.26 -16.69
CA VAL A 481 -21.84 -1.28 -17.34
C VAL A 481 -21.69 -1.37 -18.85
N ALA A 482 -20.77 -0.61 -19.45
CA ALA A 482 -20.49 -0.66 -20.88
C ALA A 482 -20.06 -2.06 -21.32
N ARG A 483 -19.23 -2.76 -20.53
CA ARG A 483 -18.81 -4.15 -20.76
C ARG A 483 -20.00 -5.11 -20.78
N LEU A 484 -20.89 -5.01 -19.79
CA LEU A 484 -22.08 -5.86 -19.73
C LEU A 484 -23.04 -5.61 -20.92
N MET A 485 -23.20 -4.35 -21.33
CA MET A 485 -24.05 -3.98 -22.47
C MET A 485 -23.44 -4.44 -23.79
N MET A 486 -22.12 -4.34 -23.92
CA MET A 486 -21.40 -4.86 -25.07
C MET A 486 -21.53 -6.39 -25.15
N ASP A 487 -21.40 -7.11 -24.02
CA ASP A 487 -21.65 -8.55 -23.98
C ASP A 487 -23.10 -8.92 -24.35
N ALA A 488 -24.06 -8.02 -24.10
CA ALA A 488 -25.44 -8.16 -24.58
C ALA A 488 -25.60 -7.92 -26.09
N GLY A 489 -24.49 -7.66 -26.83
CA GLY A 489 -24.50 -7.45 -28.28
C GLY A 489 -24.89 -6.02 -28.69
N ILE A 490 -24.69 -5.02 -27.84
CA ILE A 490 -25.08 -3.62 -28.07
C ILE A 490 -23.83 -2.78 -28.33
N VAL A 491 -23.89 -1.88 -29.30
CA VAL A 491 -22.86 -0.84 -29.49
C VAL A 491 -23.08 0.24 -28.43
N VAL A 492 -22.08 0.47 -27.58
CA VAL A 492 -22.20 1.37 -26.43
C VAL A 492 -21.40 2.66 -26.68
N LEU A 493 -22.07 3.81 -26.58
CA LEU A 493 -21.44 5.12 -26.71
C LEU A 493 -21.31 5.75 -25.32
N VAL A 494 -20.12 5.80 -24.77
CA VAL A 494 -19.86 6.37 -23.44
C VAL A 494 -19.43 7.83 -23.62
N CYS A 495 -20.14 8.77 -23.00
CA CYS A 495 -19.86 10.21 -23.07
C CYS A 495 -19.45 10.74 -21.70
N LEU A 496 -18.17 10.68 -21.38
CA LEU A 496 -17.61 11.18 -20.12
C LEU A 496 -16.48 12.20 -20.38
N VAL A 497 -16.27 13.11 -19.45
CA VAL A 497 -15.06 13.97 -19.49
C VAL A 497 -13.83 13.11 -19.34
N SER A 498 -13.84 12.14 -18.38
CA SER A 498 -12.75 11.19 -18.08
C SER A 498 -11.36 11.85 -18.18
N PRO A 499 -11.04 12.83 -17.30
CA PRO A 499 -9.94 13.76 -17.51
C PRO A 499 -8.56 13.11 -17.39
N PHE A 500 -8.44 11.97 -16.72
CA PHE A 500 -7.15 11.32 -16.45
C PHE A 500 -6.90 10.17 -17.42
N ARG A 501 -5.69 10.13 -18.01
CA ARG A 501 -5.27 9.03 -18.90
C ARG A 501 -5.26 7.69 -18.20
N THR A 502 -4.93 7.68 -16.91
CA THR A 502 -4.91 6.46 -16.09
C THR A 502 -6.28 5.82 -16.00
N ASP A 503 -7.33 6.61 -15.80
CA ASP A 503 -8.70 6.12 -15.67
C ASP A 503 -9.22 5.58 -17.00
N ARG A 504 -8.92 6.26 -18.11
CA ARG A 504 -9.29 5.79 -19.46
C ARG A 504 -8.56 4.49 -19.83
N ARG A 505 -7.26 4.37 -19.48
CA ARG A 505 -6.51 3.12 -19.67
C ARG A 505 -7.08 1.97 -18.82
N ALA A 506 -7.48 2.26 -17.59
CA ALA A 506 -8.12 1.26 -16.73
C ALA A 506 -9.48 0.82 -17.29
N ALA A 507 -10.26 1.74 -17.87
CA ALA A 507 -11.49 1.41 -18.58
C ALA A 507 -11.21 0.53 -19.82
N ARG A 508 -10.26 0.92 -20.67
CA ARG A 508 -9.85 0.14 -21.86
C ARG A 508 -9.41 -1.27 -21.51
N ALA A 509 -8.71 -1.47 -20.40
CA ALA A 509 -8.20 -2.78 -19.96
C ALA A 509 -9.31 -3.82 -19.63
N LEU A 510 -10.58 -3.41 -19.58
CA LEU A 510 -11.72 -4.33 -19.41
C LEU A 510 -12.21 -4.95 -20.73
N PHE A 511 -11.64 -4.54 -21.86
CA PHE A 511 -12.08 -4.90 -23.21
C PHE A 511 -10.89 -5.43 -24.04
N ASP A 512 -11.20 -6.24 -25.03
CA ASP A 512 -10.23 -6.62 -26.05
C ASP A 512 -9.89 -5.38 -26.91
N GLU A 513 -8.68 -5.37 -27.47
CA GLU A 513 -8.12 -4.23 -28.22
C GLU A 513 -9.05 -3.74 -29.33
N GLN A 514 -9.75 -4.66 -29.99
CA GLN A 514 -10.66 -4.37 -31.12
C GLN A 514 -12.06 -3.95 -30.69
N ASP A 515 -12.40 -4.04 -29.42
CA ASP A 515 -13.75 -3.82 -28.88
C ASP A 515 -13.91 -2.44 -28.22
N PHE A 516 -12.82 -1.72 -28.01
CA PHE A 516 -12.82 -0.40 -27.39
C PHE A 516 -12.14 0.63 -28.27
N LEU A 517 -12.87 1.70 -28.61
CA LEU A 517 -12.38 2.83 -29.39
C LEU A 517 -12.43 4.10 -28.54
N GLU A 518 -11.26 4.70 -28.24
CA GLU A 518 -11.15 6.00 -27.58
C GLU A 518 -11.35 7.11 -28.58
N VAL A 519 -12.47 7.83 -28.48
CA VAL A 519 -12.85 8.94 -29.37
C VAL A 519 -12.56 10.25 -28.65
N PHE A 520 -11.54 10.96 -29.08
CA PHE A 520 -11.20 12.26 -28.52
C PHE A 520 -11.84 13.40 -29.26
N VAL A 521 -12.72 14.14 -28.59
CA VAL A 521 -13.34 15.36 -29.13
C VAL A 521 -12.52 16.56 -28.66
N ASP A 522 -11.58 16.98 -29.49
CA ASP A 522 -10.68 18.09 -29.23
C ASP A 522 -11.37 19.41 -29.57
N THR A 523 -11.63 20.21 -28.56
CA THR A 523 -12.23 21.54 -28.67
C THR A 523 -11.44 22.48 -27.78
N PRO A 524 -10.98 23.62 -28.31
CA PRO A 524 -10.27 24.62 -27.51
C PRO A 524 -11.10 25.06 -26.30
N LEU A 525 -10.39 25.27 -25.17
CA LEU A 525 -11.03 25.59 -23.89
C LEU A 525 -11.90 26.87 -23.96
N ASP A 526 -11.44 27.88 -24.65
CA ASP A 526 -12.15 29.13 -24.85
C ASP A 526 -13.47 28.93 -25.62
N VAL A 527 -13.49 28.05 -26.62
CA VAL A 527 -14.69 27.63 -27.35
C VAL A 527 -15.63 26.84 -26.41
N CYS A 528 -15.10 25.93 -25.60
CA CYS A 528 -15.90 25.21 -24.61
C CYS A 528 -16.54 26.17 -23.58
N ILE A 529 -15.79 27.17 -23.11
CA ILE A 529 -16.28 28.22 -22.21
C ILE A 529 -17.33 29.08 -22.88
N ALA A 530 -17.14 29.45 -24.12
CA ALA A 530 -18.12 30.26 -24.87
C ALA A 530 -19.43 29.50 -25.11
N ARG A 531 -19.35 28.20 -25.33
CA ARG A 531 -20.54 27.34 -25.51
C ARG A 531 -21.30 27.13 -24.20
N ASP A 532 -20.62 26.87 -23.11
CA ASP A 532 -21.09 26.56 -21.71
C ASP A 532 -22.60 26.19 -21.60
N PRO A 533 -23.07 25.13 -22.28
CA PRO A 533 -24.50 24.85 -22.42
C PRO A 533 -25.20 24.55 -21.07
N LYS A 534 -24.43 24.26 -20.04
CA LYS A 534 -24.92 23.89 -18.69
C LYS A 534 -24.58 24.94 -17.63
N GLY A 535 -23.93 26.04 -18.00
CA GLY A 535 -23.46 27.07 -17.06
C GLY A 535 -22.42 26.59 -16.05
N LEU A 536 -21.68 25.53 -16.36
CA LEU A 536 -20.70 24.92 -15.44
C LEU A 536 -19.45 25.79 -15.32
N TYR A 537 -18.97 26.36 -16.41
CA TYR A 537 -17.82 27.28 -16.42
C TYR A 537 -18.14 28.58 -15.68
N ALA A 538 -19.35 29.10 -15.85
CA ALA A 538 -19.82 30.28 -15.12
C ALA A 538 -19.82 29.99 -13.59
N LYS A 539 -20.39 28.86 -13.16
CA LYS A 539 -20.40 28.44 -11.74
C LYS A 539 -19.02 28.17 -11.18
N ALA A 540 -18.09 27.64 -11.98
CA ALA A 540 -16.71 27.41 -11.55
C ALA A 540 -15.96 28.73 -11.33
N ARG A 541 -16.16 29.74 -12.21
CA ARG A 541 -15.61 31.10 -12.03
C ARG A 541 -16.14 31.79 -10.77
N GLU A 542 -17.38 31.52 -10.42
CA GLU A 542 -18.00 32.00 -9.16
C GLU A 542 -17.54 31.21 -7.91
N GLY A 543 -16.64 30.23 -8.05
CA GLY A 543 -16.15 29.39 -6.96
C GLY A 543 -17.15 28.34 -6.44
N LYS A 544 -18.29 28.15 -7.12
CA LYS A 544 -19.34 27.20 -6.72
C LYS A 544 -19.02 25.74 -7.11
N ILE A 545 -18.12 25.54 -8.06
CA ILE A 545 -17.68 24.21 -8.51
C ILE A 545 -16.15 24.17 -8.42
N PRO A 546 -15.60 23.59 -7.33
CA PRO A 546 -14.18 23.29 -7.28
C PRO A 546 -13.85 22.14 -8.24
N ASN A 547 -12.62 22.06 -8.74
CA ASN A 547 -12.11 20.96 -9.57
C ASN A 547 -12.81 20.82 -10.96
N MET A 548 -13.16 21.94 -11.60
CA MET A 548 -13.66 21.95 -12.97
C MET A 548 -12.52 21.63 -13.95
N SER A 549 -12.67 20.57 -14.76
CA SER A 549 -11.67 20.19 -15.76
C SER A 549 -11.47 21.33 -16.78
N GLY A 550 -10.23 21.76 -16.93
CA GLY A 550 -9.81 22.88 -17.77
C GLY A 550 -9.70 24.23 -17.04
N LEU A 551 -10.24 24.42 -15.82
CA LEU A 551 -10.12 25.66 -15.04
C LEU A 551 -9.45 25.48 -13.68
N GLY A 552 -9.76 24.44 -12.95
CA GLY A 552 -9.19 24.15 -11.62
C GLY A 552 -8.57 22.76 -11.53
N GLN A 553 -8.78 21.95 -12.56
CA GLN A 553 -8.24 20.61 -12.72
C GLN A 553 -7.76 20.44 -14.15
N GLU A 554 -6.56 19.89 -14.31
CA GLU A 554 -6.00 19.59 -15.62
C GLU A 554 -6.82 18.50 -16.32
N TYR A 555 -6.94 18.62 -17.65
CA TYR A 555 -7.44 17.57 -18.53
C TYR A 555 -6.27 17.00 -19.31
N GLU A 556 -5.98 15.74 -19.11
CA GLU A 556 -4.91 15.00 -19.79
C GLU A 556 -5.43 14.47 -21.12
N ALA A 557 -5.21 15.20 -22.22
CA ALA A 557 -5.60 14.76 -23.56
C ALA A 557 -5.01 13.37 -23.90
N PRO A 558 -5.73 12.48 -24.60
CA PRO A 558 -5.18 11.22 -25.08
C PRO A 558 -3.94 11.46 -25.94
N SER A 559 -2.89 10.65 -25.75
CA SER A 559 -1.68 10.74 -26.58
C SER A 559 -1.84 10.06 -27.94
N HIS A 560 -2.66 9.00 -27.99
CA HIS A 560 -2.94 8.21 -29.19
C HIS A 560 -4.39 7.74 -29.14
N PRO A 561 -5.39 8.62 -29.39
CA PRO A 561 -6.78 8.21 -29.49
C PRO A 561 -6.98 7.34 -30.74
N ASP A 562 -7.92 6.41 -30.70
CA ASP A 562 -8.26 5.61 -31.89
C ASP A 562 -8.98 6.48 -32.92
N VAL A 563 -9.78 7.45 -32.46
CA VAL A 563 -10.47 8.43 -33.32
C VAL A 563 -10.21 9.83 -32.77
N TYR A 564 -9.69 10.71 -33.61
CA TYR A 564 -9.52 12.13 -33.31
C TYR A 564 -10.61 12.94 -34.03
N LEU A 565 -11.31 13.79 -33.30
CA LEU A 565 -12.36 14.66 -33.81
C LEU A 565 -12.05 16.12 -33.49
N ASP A 566 -12.06 16.97 -34.51
CA ASP A 566 -12.03 18.42 -34.33
C ASP A 566 -13.42 18.90 -33.89
N GLY A 567 -13.55 19.35 -32.65
CA GLY A 567 -14.82 19.76 -32.06
C GLY A 567 -15.37 21.10 -32.61
N GLU A 568 -14.66 21.77 -33.50
CA GLU A 568 -15.15 22.96 -34.21
C GLU A 568 -15.84 22.62 -35.54
N LEU A 569 -15.61 21.40 -36.07
CA LEU A 569 -16.30 20.92 -37.28
C LEU A 569 -17.78 20.61 -37.01
N PRO A 570 -18.61 20.57 -38.09
CA PRO A 570 -20.00 20.15 -37.98
C PRO A 570 -20.15 18.77 -37.31
N VAL A 571 -21.18 18.63 -36.49
CA VAL A 571 -21.49 17.39 -35.78
C VAL A 571 -21.66 16.20 -36.72
N THR A 572 -22.24 16.44 -37.91
CA THR A 572 -22.44 15.43 -38.97
C THR A 572 -21.11 14.89 -39.51
N ASP A 573 -20.12 15.75 -39.71
CA ASP A 573 -18.83 15.40 -40.28
C ASP A 573 -18.04 14.56 -39.27
N ASN A 574 -18.04 14.98 -37.99
CA ASN A 574 -17.46 14.21 -36.87
C ASN A 574 -18.15 12.86 -36.68
N ALA A 575 -19.47 12.79 -36.83
CA ALA A 575 -20.21 11.52 -36.75
C ALA A 575 -19.82 10.57 -37.89
N THR A 576 -19.69 11.08 -39.12
CA THR A 576 -19.22 10.31 -40.28
C THR A 576 -17.83 9.73 -40.04
N THR A 577 -16.91 10.51 -39.48
CA THR A 577 -15.57 10.01 -39.12
C THR A 577 -15.64 8.82 -38.15
N VAL A 578 -16.51 8.87 -37.14
CA VAL A 578 -16.69 7.75 -36.18
C VAL A 578 -17.31 6.54 -36.88
N LEU A 579 -18.25 6.71 -37.76
CA LEU A 579 -18.93 5.63 -38.48
C LEU A 579 -18.01 4.92 -39.47
N SER A 580 -17.11 5.66 -40.13
CA SER A 580 -16.10 5.07 -41.02
C SER A 580 -15.20 4.09 -40.27
N GLU A 581 -14.84 4.39 -39.00
CA GLU A 581 -14.05 3.47 -38.16
C GLU A 581 -14.84 2.20 -37.73
N LEU A 582 -16.16 2.27 -37.81
CA LEU A 582 -17.04 1.12 -37.64
C LEU A 582 -17.26 0.33 -38.93
N GLY A 583 -16.77 0.82 -40.07
CA GLY A 583 -17.02 0.28 -41.42
C GLY A 583 -18.44 0.53 -41.92
N LEU A 584 -19.03 1.63 -41.49
CA LEU A 584 -20.39 2.07 -41.86
C LEU A 584 -20.24 3.42 -42.63
N ASP A 585 -20.07 3.33 -43.94
CA ASP A 585 -20.01 4.51 -44.85
C ASP A 585 -21.39 4.95 -45.30
#